data_6dee430052624bc7106b9fd985aa3dce
#
_entry.id   6dee430052624bc7106b9fd985aa3dce
#
_cell.length_a   1.000
_cell.length_b   1.000
_cell.length_c   1.000
_cell.angle_alpha   90.00
_cell.angle_beta   90.00
_cell.angle_gamma   90.00
#
_symmetry.space_group_name_H-M   'P 1'
#
loop_
_entity.id
_entity.type
_entity.pdbx_description
1 polymer ?
#
loop_
_entity_poly.entity_id
_entity_poly.type
_entity_poly.pdbx_seq_one_letter_code
_entity_poly.pdbx_strand_id
1 'polypeptide(L)'
;MARTSQIVSVPAPIGGWNVRDPLPTMEPIYAPIMDNCFCLPSEIMVRKGYVEHATFTGTCETILEHNPLNGNQLIFAAVNNGGSVSIYDVTSSGAVGAAKVSGLTSAQFKQSSAATSGGNFSYYVNGADNAILYDGTTWYSITSTSATYAITGPSDTHFRDVIVHKRRLWFVPNSSMKCWYLPTDQIAGAAVSYDFAPIFPRGGYISKIATWSLDAGTGLDDYFVVFSSEGEVAIYTGTDPASASTW
;
A
#
# COMPACT_ATOMS: atom_id res chain seq x y z
N MET A 1 -6.04 20.22 67.45
CA MET A 1 -6.87 19.43 66.52
C MET A 1 -5.93 18.71 65.55
N ALA A 2 -5.94 17.37 65.57
CA ALA A 2 -5.16 16.58 64.61
C ALA A 2 -5.82 16.74 63.21
N ARG A 3 -5.06 17.16 62.23
CA ARG A 3 -5.53 17.13 60.85
C ARG A 3 -5.51 15.65 60.38
N THR A 4 -6.67 15.08 60.16
CA THR A 4 -6.80 13.80 59.48
C THR A 4 -6.52 14.03 57.98
N SER A 5 -5.44 13.45 57.49
CA SER A 5 -5.18 13.40 56.07
C SER A 5 -6.04 12.31 55.43
N GLN A 6 -6.80 12.64 54.40
CA GLN A 6 -7.57 11.68 53.64
C GLN A 6 -6.73 11.27 52.41
N ILE A 7 -6.44 9.98 52.30
CA ILE A 7 -5.74 9.41 51.15
C ILE A 7 -6.79 9.02 50.09
N VAL A 8 -6.72 9.61 48.91
CA VAL A 8 -7.55 9.21 47.78
C VAL A 8 -6.63 8.48 46.77
N SER A 9 -7.01 7.26 46.43
CA SER A 9 -6.34 6.49 45.41
C SER A 9 -7.03 6.73 44.06
N VAL A 10 -6.27 7.18 43.06
CA VAL A 10 -6.74 7.32 41.67
C VAL A 10 -6.24 6.10 40.89
N PRO A 11 -7.14 5.31 40.30
CA PRO A 11 -6.73 4.16 39.49
C PRO A 11 -6.02 4.60 38.23
N ALA A 12 -5.20 3.70 37.65
CA ALA A 12 -4.63 3.93 36.30
C ALA A 12 -5.77 3.99 35.27
N PRO A 13 -5.69 4.90 34.28
CA PRO A 13 -6.74 5.07 33.28
C PRO A 13 -6.71 3.96 32.21
N ILE A 14 -6.89 2.72 32.63
CA ILE A 14 -6.89 1.52 31.76
C ILE A 14 -8.06 1.47 30.77
N GLY A 15 -9.13 2.24 31.03
CA GLY A 15 -10.26 2.41 30.11
C GLY A 15 -9.92 3.22 28.85
N GLY A 16 -8.78 3.89 28.86
CA GLY A 16 -8.25 4.61 27.71
C GLY A 16 -8.67 6.07 27.61
N TRP A 17 -8.52 6.58 26.42
CA TRP A 17 -8.83 7.98 26.09
C TRP A 17 -10.35 8.17 25.92
N ASN A 18 -10.93 9.10 26.67
CA ASN A 18 -12.36 9.44 26.61
C ASN A 18 -12.53 10.96 26.48
N VAL A 19 -13.01 11.39 25.34
CA VAL A 19 -13.35 12.80 25.03
C VAL A 19 -14.86 13.03 24.93
N ARG A 20 -15.65 12.00 25.11
CA ARG A 20 -17.12 12.07 24.99
C ARG A 20 -17.78 12.54 26.28
N ASP A 21 -17.32 12.01 27.40
CA ASP A 21 -18.00 12.24 28.69
C ASP A 21 -17.44 13.48 29.39
N PRO A 22 -18.30 14.31 30.01
CA PRO A 22 -17.85 15.43 30.81
C PRO A 22 -16.98 14.99 32.00
N LEU A 23 -15.92 15.75 32.30
CA LEU A 23 -15.00 15.43 33.40
C LEU A 23 -15.67 15.10 34.74
N PRO A 24 -16.76 15.79 35.17
CA PRO A 24 -17.41 15.51 36.45
C PRO A 24 -18.11 14.14 36.51
N THR A 25 -18.43 13.55 35.36
CA THR A 25 -19.16 12.27 35.26
C THR A 25 -18.30 11.15 34.64
N MET A 26 -17.08 11.49 34.24
CA MET A 26 -16.15 10.51 33.67
C MET A 26 -15.67 9.53 34.75
N GLU A 27 -15.74 8.25 34.44
CA GLU A 27 -15.19 7.24 35.35
C GLU A 27 -13.66 7.37 35.49
N PRO A 28 -13.10 7.17 36.71
CA PRO A 28 -11.68 7.36 36.96
C PRO A 28 -10.72 6.46 36.14
N ILE A 29 -11.25 5.41 35.51
CA ILE A 29 -10.47 4.50 34.64
C ILE A 29 -10.24 5.09 33.25
N TYR A 30 -10.78 6.23 32.91
CA TYR A 30 -10.56 6.94 31.65
C TYR A 30 -9.70 8.19 31.83
N ALA A 31 -9.06 8.61 30.76
CA ALA A 31 -8.30 9.88 30.73
C ALA A 31 -8.81 10.82 29.62
N PRO A 32 -8.96 12.12 29.90
CA PRO A 32 -9.33 13.11 28.89
C PRO A 32 -8.17 13.43 27.92
N ILE A 33 -6.94 13.18 28.37
CA ILE A 33 -5.71 13.34 27.58
C ILE A 33 -4.86 12.09 27.81
N MET A 34 -4.42 11.47 26.73
CA MET A 34 -3.58 10.28 26.78
C MET A 34 -2.64 10.28 25.58
N ASP A 35 -1.45 10.82 25.79
CA ASP A 35 -0.43 10.94 24.73
C ASP A 35 0.69 9.90 24.96
N ASN A 36 1.08 9.23 23.88
CA ASN A 36 2.17 8.24 23.88
C ASN A 36 2.03 7.09 24.89
N CYS A 37 0.79 6.67 25.15
CA CYS A 37 0.48 5.57 26.06
C CYS A 37 -0.37 4.49 25.37
N PHE A 38 -0.18 3.25 25.79
CA PHE A 38 -1.01 2.11 25.43
C PHE A 38 -1.75 1.60 26.66
N CYS A 39 -3.06 1.44 26.54
CA CYS A 39 -3.87 0.82 27.58
C CYS A 39 -3.81 -0.71 27.42
N LEU A 40 -3.40 -1.38 28.48
CA LEU A 40 -3.47 -2.81 28.62
C LEU A 40 -4.56 -3.15 29.65
N PRO A 41 -5.03 -4.41 29.73
CA PRO A 41 -6.13 -4.75 30.62
C PRO A 41 -5.90 -4.45 32.12
N SER A 42 -4.64 -4.38 32.55
CA SER A 42 -4.26 -4.17 33.96
C SER A 42 -3.31 -3.01 34.20
N GLU A 43 -2.81 -2.36 33.13
CA GLU A 43 -1.80 -1.30 33.27
C GLU A 43 -1.84 -0.33 32.10
N ILE A 44 -1.15 0.80 32.28
CA ILE A 44 -0.83 1.73 31.20
C ILE A 44 0.67 1.66 30.93
N MET A 45 1.02 1.40 29.68
CA MET A 45 2.40 1.39 29.23
C MET A 45 2.69 2.64 28.40
N VAL A 46 3.74 3.37 28.74
CA VAL A 46 4.25 4.45 27.90
C VAL A 46 4.86 3.84 26.63
N ARG A 47 4.58 4.45 25.49
CA ARG A 47 5.18 4.05 24.22
C ARG A 47 6.70 4.01 24.35
N LYS A 48 7.30 2.90 23.95
CA LYS A 48 8.76 2.78 23.88
C LYS A 48 9.33 3.79 22.91
N GLY A 49 10.55 4.25 23.14
CA GLY A 49 11.31 5.04 22.20
C GLY A 49 11.49 4.31 20.86
N TYR A 50 11.99 5.01 19.87
CA TYR A 50 12.39 4.44 18.58
C TYR A 50 13.91 4.44 18.45
N VAL A 51 14.40 3.53 17.63
CA VAL A 51 15.79 3.47 17.22
C VAL A 51 15.81 3.71 15.71
N GLU A 52 16.75 4.52 15.25
CA GLU A 52 16.97 4.70 13.83
C GLU A 52 17.41 3.37 13.21
N HIS A 53 16.69 2.95 12.15
CA HIS A 53 16.98 1.69 11.49
C HIS A 53 18.01 1.86 10.37
N ALA A 54 17.87 2.91 9.55
CA ALA A 54 18.73 3.15 8.40
C ALA A 54 19.03 4.64 8.24
N THR A 55 20.26 4.96 7.83
CA THR A 55 20.73 6.33 7.61
C THR A 55 20.97 6.58 6.13
N PHE A 56 20.32 7.61 5.59
CA PHE A 56 20.47 8.11 4.22
C PHE A 56 20.28 9.62 4.17
N THR A 57 20.68 10.25 3.06
CA THR A 57 20.45 11.68 2.84
C THR A 57 19.13 11.88 2.11
N GLY A 58 18.23 12.69 2.65
CA GLY A 58 16.91 12.99 2.08
C GLY A 58 15.76 12.52 2.95
N THR A 59 14.55 12.51 2.39
CA THR A 59 13.31 12.12 3.05
C THR A 59 12.80 10.81 2.48
N CYS A 60 12.60 9.80 3.33
CA CYS A 60 11.90 8.58 2.94
C CYS A 60 10.40 8.87 2.83
N GLU A 61 9.84 8.73 1.64
CA GLU A 61 8.41 8.96 1.39
C GLU A 61 7.62 7.64 1.32
N THR A 62 8.26 6.55 0.91
CA THR A 62 7.61 5.22 0.84
C THR A 62 8.58 4.13 1.26
N ILE A 63 8.08 3.19 2.05
CA ILE A 63 8.73 1.91 2.31
C ILE A 63 8.14 0.88 1.37
N LEU A 64 9.01 0.16 0.69
CA LEU A 64 8.69 -0.87 -0.29
C LEU A 64 9.15 -2.22 0.24
N GLU A 65 8.46 -3.27 -0.13
CA GLU A 65 8.81 -4.62 0.29
C GLU A 65 8.90 -5.59 -0.89
N HIS A 66 9.69 -6.62 -0.72
CA HIS A 66 9.69 -7.79 -1.57
C HIS A 66 9.79 -9.04 -0.72
N ASN A 67 8.86 -9.97 -0.94
CA ASN A 67 8.82 -11.25 -0.28
C ASN A 67 9.31 -12.33 -1.26
N PRO A 68 10.57 -12.77 -1.19
CA PRO A 68 11.07 -13.82 -2.07
C PRO A 68 10.38 -15.15 -1.76
N LEU A 69 10.37 -16.06 -2.72
CA LEU A 69 9.81 -17.41 -2.53
C LEU A 69 10.54 -18.16 -1.40
N ASN A 70 11.86 -17.98 -1.32
CA ASN A 70 12.71 -18.52 -0.29
C ASN A 70 13.63 -17.42 0.23
N GLY A 71 13.75 -17.30 1.55
CA GLY A 71 14.62 -16.32 2.18
C GLY A 71 13.85 -15.29 3.02
N ASN A 72 14.58 -14.28 3.46
CA ASN A 72 14.03 -13.20 4.29
C ASN A 72 13.41 -12.13 3.41
N GLN A 73 12.36 -11.49 3.93
CA GLN A 73 11.76 -10.29 3.34
C GLN A 73 12.83 -9.21 3.11
N LEU A 74 12.80 -8.60 1.94
CA LEU A 74 13.61 -7.45 1.61
C LEU A 74 12.79 -6.17 1.78
N ILE A 75 13.41 -5.15 2.35
CA ILE A 75 12.80 -3.86 2.61
C ILE A 75 13.61 -2.79 1.89
N PHE A 76 12.92 -1.92 1.15
CA PHE A 76 13.53 -0.82 0.43
C PHE A 76 12.89 0.51 0.83
N ALA A 77 13.67 1.57 0.77
CA ALA A 77 13.21 2.94 1.01
C ALA A 77 13.28 3.75 -0.28
N ALA A 78 12.17 4.33 -0.69
CA ALA A 78 12.13 5.35 -1.74
C ALA A 78 12.38 6.71 -1.09
N VAL A 79 13.52 7.32 -1.43
CA VAL A 79 14.05 8.52 -0.78
C VAL A 79 14.13 9.67 -1.78
N ASN A 80 13.53 10.79 -1.39
CA ASN A 80 13.60 12.05 -2.12
C ASN A 80 14.70 12.94 -1.51
N ASN A 81 15.69 13.27 -2.30
CA ASN A 81 16.77 14.19 -1.94
C ASN A 81 16.76 15.40 -2.87
N GLY A 82 16.05 16.44 -2.49
CA GLY A 82 16.00 17.69 -3.24
C GLY A 82 15.42 17.57 -4.65
N GLY A 83 14.46 16.65 -4.87
CA GLY A 83 13.83 16.38 -6.16
C GLY A 83 14.49 15.25 -6.97
N SER A 84 15.61 14.70 -6.51
CA SER A 84 16.19 13.46 -7.07
C SER A 84 15.76 12.27 -6.22
N VAL A 85 15.06 11.34 -6.80
CA VAL A 85 14.52 10.18 -6.09
C VAL A 85 15.32 8.93 -6.40
N SER A 86 15.60 8.17 -5.34
CA SER A 86 16.31 6.89 -5.43
C SER A 86 15.70 5.85 -4.48
N ILE A 87 15.87 4.59 -4.83
CA ILE A 87 15.46 3.45 -4.00
C ILE A 87 16.70 2.82 -3.39
N TYR A 88 16.71 2.67 -2.07
CA TYR A 88 17.79 2.06 -1.30
C TYR A 88 17.33 0.78 -0.62
N ASP A 89 18.22 -0.18 -0.50
CA ASP A 89 18.02 -1.37 0.30
C ASP A 89 18.25 -1.00 1.78
N VAL A 90 17.21 -1.19 2.59
CA VAL A 90 17.20 -0.94 4.03
C VAL A 90 16.86 -2.21 4.81
N THR A 91 17.04 -3.37 4.21
CA THR A 91 16.79 -4.67 4.86
C THR A 91 17.64 -4.82 6.12
N SER A 92 18.88 -4.38 6.07
CA SER A 92 19.79 -4.36 7.24
C SER A 92 19.83 -2.96 7.85
N SER A 93 20.00 -2.89 9.17
CA SER A 93 20.17 -1.63 9.87
C SER A 93 21.51 -0.97 9.59
N GLY A 94 21.56 0.36 9.69
CA GLY A 94 22.77 1.17 9.55
C GLY A 94 22.79 2.04 8.29
N ALA A 95 23.97 2.45 7.85
CA ALA A 95 24.15 3.27 6.66
C ALA A 95 23.78 2.46 5.40
N VAL A 96 22.98 3.05 4.52
CA VAL A 96 22.58 2.40 3.26
C VAL A 96 23.75 2.34 2.29
N GLY A 97 23.77 1.31 1.45
CA GLY A 97 24.71 1.17 0.34
C GLY A 97 24.33 2.04 -0.86
N ALA A 98 24.85 1.70 -2.03
CA ALA A 98 24.50 2.35 -3.28
C ALA A 98 23.01 2.20 -3.60
N ALA A 99 22.43 3.20 -4.24
CA ALA A 99 21.05 3.14 -4.70
C ALA A 99 20.82 1.95 -5.65
N LYS A 100 19.73 1.23 -5.47
CA LYS A 100 19.31 0.15 -6.37
C LYS A 100 18.67 0.68 -7.65
N VAL A 101 17.93 1.77 -7.53
CA VAL A 101 17.33 2.52 -8.65
C VAL A 101 17.54 4.00 -8.36
N SER A 102 17.82 4.81 -9.37
CA SER A 102 18.04 6.25 -9.26
C SER A 102 17.45 7.01 -10.44
N GLY A 103 17.37 8.33 -10.33
CA GLY A 103 16.87 9.20 -11.39
C GLY A 103 15.35 9.15 -11.53
N LEU A 104 14.64 8.80 -10.47
CA LEU A 104 13.19 8.80 -10.43
C LEU A 104 12.67 10.20 -10.08
N THR A 105 11.39 10.44 -10.45
CA THR A 105 10.73 11.73 -10.29
C THR A 105 9.90 11.81 -8.99
N SER A 106 9.29 10.70 -8.57
CA SER A 106 8.44 10.66 -7.38
C SER A 106 8.82 9.48 -6.48
N ALA A 107 8.90 9.73 -5.17
CA ALA A 107 9.14 8.71 -4.15
C ALA A 107 7.83 8.13 -3.55
N GLN A 108 6.67 8.55 -4.05
CA GLN A 108 5.36 8.07 -3.58
C GLN A 108 4.90 6.87 -4.41
N PHE A 109 5.30 5.70 -3.99
CA PHE A 109 5.00 4.46 -4.69
C PHE A 109 3.74 3.74 -4.18
N LYS A 110 3.09 3.03 -5.10
CA LYS A 110 2.19 1.91 -4.82
C LYS A 110 2.88 0.63 -5.24
N GLN A 111 2.56 -0.47 -4.56
CA GLN A 111 3.18 -1.75 -4.84
C GLN A 111 2.16 -2.88 -4.88
N SER A 112 2.48 -3.90 -5.64
CA SER A 112 1.78 -5.19 -5.64
C SER A 112 2.76 -6.29 -5.99
N SER A 113 2.60 -7.43 -5.36
CA SER A 113 3.45 -8.60 -5.62
C SER A 113 2.64 -9.69 -6.30
N ALA A 114 3.24 -10.35 -7.29
CA ALA A 114 2.68 -11.47 -8.01
C ALA A 114 3.60 -12.68 -7.88
N ALA A 115 3.01 -13.82 -7.52
CA ALA A 115 3.72 -15.10 -7.49
C ALA A 115 3.35 -15.91 -8.73
N THR A 116 4.36 -16.47 -9.37
CA THR A 116 4.22 -17.38 -10.51
C THR A 116 5.13 -18.61 -10.30
N SER A 117 5.06 -19.58 -11.20
CA SER A 117 6.02 -20.70 -11.19
C SER A 117 7.47 -20.26 -11.40
N GLY A 118 7.69 -19.04 -11.95
CA GLY A 118 9.02 -18.47 -12.16
C GLY A 118 9.59 -17.73 -10.95
N GLY A 119 8.79 -17.53 -9.89
CA GLY A 119 9.22 -16.80 -8.67
C GLY A 119 8.21 -15.77 -8.21
N ASN A 120 8.64 -14.98 -7.24
CA ASN A 120 7.90 -13.81 -6.76
C ASN A 120 8.44 -12.54 -7.41
N PHE A 121 7.52 -11.71 -7.86
CA PHE A 121 7.81 -10.47 -8.56
C PHE A 121 7.08 -9.32 -7.85
N SER A 122 7.74 -8.19 -7.68
CA SER A 122 7.12 -7.00 -7.10
C SER A 122 7.11 -5.86 -8.10
N TYR A 123 5.91 -5.31 -8.34
CA TYR A 123 5.72 -4.09 -9.13
C TYR A 123 5.62 -2.89 -8.21
N TYR A 124 6.30 -1.83 -8.62
CA TYR A 124 6.29 -0.51 -7.96
C TYR A 124 5.94 0.55 -9.00
N VAL A 125 4.92 1.34 -8.70
CA VAL A 125 4.41 2.38 -9.60
C VAL A 125 4.18 3.66 -8.81
N ASN A 126 4.44 4.82 -9.41
CA ASN A 126 4.31 6.13 -8.77
C ASN A 126 3.57 7.17 -9.63
N GLY A 127 3.13 6.81 -10.83
CA GLY A 127 2.42 7.69 -11.74
C GLY A 127 3.29 8.70 -12.49
N ALA A 128 4.55 8.86 -12.12
CA ALA A 128 5.44 9.85 -12.72
C ALA A 128 6.54 9.22 -13.57
N ASP A 129 6.94 8.01 -13.19
CA ASP A 129 7.99 7.24 -13.85
C ASP A 129 7.43 5.96 -14.46
N ASN A 130 8.19 5.31 -15.33
CA ASN A 130 7.85 3.98 -15.80
C ASN A 130 7.71 3.01 -14.63
N ALA A 131 6.78 2.07 -14.74
CA ALA A 131 6.64 1.00 -13.77
C ALA A 131 7.97 0.29 -13.54
N ILE A 132 8.25 -0.05 -12.31
CA ILE A 132 9.46 -0.76 -11.91
C ILE A 132 9.07 -2.16 -11.48
N LEU A 133 9.78 -3.16 -11.98
CA LEU A 133 9.67 -4.55 -11.56
C LEU A 133 10.95 -4.99 -10.86
N TYR A 134 10.82 -5.70 -9.76
CA TYR A 134 11.90 -6.40 -9.08
C TYR A 134 11.60 -7.91 -9.09
N ASP A 135 12.54 -8.70 -9.58
CA ASP A 135 12.39 -10.17 -9.73
C ASP A 135 13.01 -10.96 -8.56
N GLY A 136 13.43 -10.26 -7.50
CA GLY A 136 14.16 -10.84 -6.37
C GLY A 136 15.68 -10.70 -6.48
N THR A 137 16.20 -10.30 -7.65
CA THR A 137 17.63 -10.09 -7.90
C THR A 137 17.92 -8.80 -8.64
N THR A 138 17.12 -8.48 -9.65
CA THR A 138 17.35 -7.39 -10.59
C THR A 138 16.16 -6.45 -10.66
N TRP A 139 16.44 -5.16 -10.80
CA TRP A 139 15.47 -4.10 -10.98
C TRP A 139 15.33 -3.76 -12.46
N TYR A 140 14.10 -3.71 -12.95
CA TYR A 140 13.77 -3.40 -14.34
C TYR A 140 12.86 -2.19 -14.43
N SER A 141 13.21 -1.23 -15.26
CA SER A 141 12.28 -0.18 -15.71
C SER A 141 11.47 -0.74 -16.88
N ILE A 142 10.17 -0.76 -16.74
CA ILE A 142 9.25 -1.45 -17.66
C ILE A 142 8.71 -0.45 -18.68
N THR A 143 8.87 -0.78 -19.95
CA THR A 143 8.28 -0.07 -21.10
C THR A 143 7.63 -1.06 -22.05
N SER A 144 6.98 -0.56 -23.11
CA SER A 144 6.43 -1.41 -24.16
C SER A 144 7.51 -2.07 -25.05
N THR A 145 8.78 -1.60 -24.95
CA THR A 145 9.92 -2.06 -25.75
C THR A 145 11.05 -2.64 -24.91
N SER A 146 10.85 -2.83 -23.60
CA SER A 146 11.84 -3.46 -22.73
C SER A 146 12.20 -4.85 -23.26
N ALA A 147 13.50 -5.18 -23.24
CA ALA A 147 13.97 -6.50 -23.70
C ALA A 147 13.46 -7.64 -22.82
N THR A 148 13.24 -7.33 -21.52
CA THR A 148 12.71 -8.28 -20.54
C THR A 148 11.52 -7.62 -19.84
N TYR A 149 10.45 -8.38 -19.65
CA TYR A 149 9.23 -7.96 -18.95
C TYR A 149 8.50 -6.77 -19.58
N ALA A 150 8.56 -6.57 -20.90
CA ALA A 150 7.78 -5.52 -21.58
C ALA A 150 6.28 -5.66 -21.32
N ILE A 151 5.59 -4.54 -21.11
CA ILE A 151 4.12 -4.47 -21.10
C ILE A 151 3.69 -3.71 -22.35
N THR A 152 3.07 -4.42 -23.29
CA THR A 152 2.55 -3.85 -24.53
C THR A 152 1.04 -3.62 -24.44
N GLY A 153 0.53 -2.64 -25.20
CA GLY A 153 -0.88 -2.23 -25.20
C GLY A 153 -1.07 -0.81 -24.69
N PRO A 154 -0.65 -0.46 -23.45
CA PRO A 154 -0.64 0.92 -22.99
C PRO A 154 0.29 1.79 -23.83
N SER A 155 -0.06 3.07 -24.01
CA SER A 155 0.80 4.06 -24.69
C SER A 155 2.07 4.37 -23.89
N ASP A 156 1.97 4.31 -22.58
CA ASP A 156 3.07 4.42 -21.63
C ASP A 156 2.84 3.51 -20.41
N THR A 157 3.83 3.38 -19.56
CA THR A 157 3.79 2.56 -18.34
C THR A 157 3.86 3.39 -17.07
N HIS A 158 3.49 4.67 -17.13
CA HIS A 158 3.37 5.54 -15.98
C HIS A 158 2.05 5.25 -15.24
N PHE A 159 2.05 4.15 -14.52
CA PHE A 159 0.87 3.73 -13.77
C PHE A 159 0.86 4.34 -12.37
N ARG A 160 -0.31 4.78 -11.92
CA ARG A 160 -0.51 5.36 -10.59
C ARG A 160 -0.92 4.34 -9.53
N ASP A 161 -1.46 3.20 -9.94
CA ASP A 161 -1.85 2.12 -9.05
C ASP A 161 -1.65 0.76 -9.72
N VAL A 162 -1.40 -0.26 -8.91
CA VAL A 162 -1.23 -1.64 -9.36
C VAL A 162 -1.73 -2.59 -8.28
N ILE A 163 -2.51 -3.59 -8.67
CA ILE A 163 -2.95 -4.67 -7.78
C ILE A 163 -2.91 -6.02 -8.49
N VAL A 164 -2.89 -7.09 -7.69
CA VAL A 164 -3.24 -8.44 -8.14
C VAL A 164 -4.68 -8.73 -7.74
N HIS A 165 -5.50 -9.10 -8.72
CA HIS A 165 -6.86 -9.59 -8.49
C HIS A 165 -7.08 -10.86 -9.31
N LYS A 166 -7.52 -11.93 -8.65
CA LYS A 166 -7.79 -13.25 -9.27
C LYS A 166 -6.66 -13.70 -10.22
N ARG A 167 -5.40 -13.63 -9.71
CA ARG A 167 -4.18 -14.05 -10.42
C ARG A 167 -3.85 -13.20 -11.67
N ARG A 168 -4.42 -11.99 -11.81
CA ARG A 168 -4.12 -11.04 -12.88
C ARG A 168 -3.56 -9.76 -12.27
N LEU A 169 -2.49 -9.24 -12.85
CA LEU A 169 -1.99 -7.91 -12.57
C LEU A 169 -2.85 -6.87 -13.28
N TRP A 170 -3.30 -5.88 -12.54
CA TRP A 170 -4.06 -4.75 -13.03
C TRP A 170 -3.28 -3.47 -12.81
N PHE A 171 -3.28 -2.60 -13.80
CA PHE A 171 -2.56 -1.33 -13.79
C PHE A 171 -3.53 -0.19 -14.10
N VAL A 172 -3.42 0.88 -13.34
CA VAL A 172 -4.19 2.12 -13.53
C VAL A 172 -3.29 3.19 -14.10
N PRO A 173 -3.48 3.63 -15.35
CA PRO A 173 -2.78 4.77 -15.93
C PRO A 173 -3.18 6.08 -15.25
N ASN A 174 -2.39 7.12 -15.46
CA ASN A 174 -2.77 8.48 -15.07
C ASN A 174 -3.95 8.97 -15.91
N SER A 175 -4.88 9.68 -15.26
CA SER A 175 -5.97 10.44 -15.90
C SER A 175 -6.76 9.66 -16.95
N SER A 176 -7.04 8.38 -16.71
CA SER A 176 -7.74 7.49 -17.63
C SER A 176 -8.89 6.77 -16.94
N MET A 177 -9.99 6.55 -17.67
CA MET A 177 -11.07 5.63 -17.27
C MET A 177 -10.77 4.19 -17.67
N LYS A 178 -9.66 3.93 -18.37
CA LYS A 178 -9.24 2.58 -18.75
C LYS A 178 -8.21 2.08 -17.77
N CYS A 179 -8.38 0.83 -17.30
CA CYS A 179 -7.34 0.06 -16.66
C CYS A 179 -6.79 -0.97 -17.63
N TRP A 180 -5.58 -1.43 -17.37
CA TRP A 180 -4.94 -2.47 -18.15
C TRP A 180 -4.71 -3.70 -17.28
N TYR A 181 -4.93 -4.88 -17.80
CA TYR A 181 -4.65 -6.12 -17.09
C TYR A 181 -3.84 -7.09 -17.95
N LEU A 182 -3.01 -7.87 -17.29
CA LEU A 182 -2.30 -8.98 -17.91
C LEU A 182 -3.15 -10.26 -17.85
N PRO A 183 -2.95 -11.21 -18.76
CA PRO A 183 -3.52 -12.55 -18.65
C PRO A 183 -3.16 -13.20 -17.31
N THR A 184 -3.92 -14.21 -16.92
CA THR A 184 -3.71 -14.95 -15.66
C THR A 184 -2.28 -15.48 -15.56
N ASP A 185 -1.66 -15.27 -14.39
CA ASP A 185 -0.29 -15.69 -14.04
C ASP A 185 0.81 -15.11 -14.93
N GLN A 186 0.51 -14.07 -15.70
CA GLN A 186 1.52 -13.34 -16.45
C GLN A 186 1.99 -12.12 -15.66
N ILE A 187 3.29 -11.88 -15.69
CA ILE A 187 3.92 -10.71 -15.08
C ILE A 187 4.33 -9.66 -16.13
N ALA A 188 4.26 -9.99 -17.40
CA ALA A 188 4.60 -9.13 -18.53
C ALA A 188 3.88 -9.61 -19.78
N GLY A 189 4.01 -8.86 -20.88
CA GLY A 189 3.45 -9.20 -22.19
C GLY A 189 2.34 -8.27 -22.65
N ALA A 190 1.45 -8.78 -23.49
CA ALA A 190 0.34 -8.00 -24.04
C ALA A 190 -0.74 -7.78 -22.99
N ALA A 191 -0.88 -6.54 -22.52
CA ALA A 191 -1.95 -6.13 -21.63
C ALA A 191 -3.23 -5.84 -22.43
N VAL A 192 -4.37 -6.13 -21.80
CA VAL A 192 -5.71 -5.86 -22.35
C VAL A 192 -6.33 -4.72 -21.58
N SER A 193 -6.97 -3.78 -22.27
CA SER A 193 -7.67 -2.68 -21.61
C SER A 193 -9.08 -3.05 -21.24
N TYR A 194 -9.53 -2.55 -20.07
CA TYR A 194 -10.92 -2.53 -19.67
C TYR A 194 -11.36 -1.09 -19.46
N ASP A 195 -12.45 -0.67 -20.13
CA ASP A 195 -12.94 0.70 -20.10
C ASP A 195 -14.10 0.82 -19.10
N PHE A 196 -13.89 1.60 -18.04
CA PHE A 196 -14.91 1.87 -17.02
C PHE A 196 -15.74 3.13 -17.33
N ALA A 197 -15.46 3.88 -18.39
CA ALA A 197 -16.20 5.10 -18.73
C ALA A 197 -17.74 4.88 -18.85
N PRO A 198 -18.24 3.77 -19.40
CA PRO A 198 -19.68 3.52 -19.46
C PRO A 198 -20.36 3.33 -18.08
N ILE A 199 -19.57 3.02 -17.04
CA ILE A 199 -20.04 2.70 -15.68
C ILE A 199 -20.13 3.97 -14.83
N PHE A 200 -19.26 4.97 -15.07
CA PHE A 200 -19.14 6.17 -14.27
C PHE A 200 -19.70 7.40 -14.99
N PRO A 201 -20.99 7.74 -14.79
CA PRO A 201 -21.67 8.84 -15.50
C PRO A 201 -21.11 10.22 -15.17
N ARG A 202 -20.41 10.40 -14.03
CA ARG A 202 -19.77 11.66 -13.69
C ARG A 202 -18.44 11.91 -14.40
N GLY A 203 -17.90 10.91 -15.09
CA GLY A 203 -16.63 11.01 -15.79
C GLY A 203 -15.43 11.03 -14.84
N GLY A 204 -14.38 11.80 -15.20
CA GLY A 204 -13.13 11.86 -14.45
C GLY A 204 -12.13 10.79 -14.90
N TYR A 205 -11.48 10.15 -13.92
CA TYR A 205 -10.50 9.07 -14.14
C TYR A 205 -10.57 8.04 -13.00
N ILE A 206 -10.00 6.86 -13.22
CA ILE A 206 -9.88 5.86 -12.14
C ILE A 206 -8.81 6.32 -11.16
N SER A 207 -9.22 6.57 -9.92
CA SER A 207 -8.31 7.03 -8.86
C SER A 207 -7.61 5.87 -8.18
N LYS A 208 -8.32 4.74 -7.98
CA LYS A 208 -7.80 3.55 -7.31
C LYS A 208 -8.59 2.32 -7.71
N ILE A 209 -7.92 1.18 -7.65
CA ILE A 209 -8.54 -0.15 -7.69
C ILE A 209 -8.15 -0.91 -6.42
N ALA A 210 -9.01 -1.83 -5.98
CA ALA A 210 -8.79 -2.63 -4.79
C ALA A 210 -9.43 -4.01 -4.93
N THR A 211 -8.94 -4.97 -4.18
CA THR A 211 -9.62 -6.24 -3.93
C THR A 211 -10.27 -6.17 -2.55
N TRP A 212 -11.52 -6.57 -2.47
CA TRP A 212 -12.25 -6.69 -1.21
C TRP A 212 -12.77 -8.11 -1.09
N SER A 213 -12.26 -8.85 -0.12
CA SER A 213 -12.69 -10.21 0.17
C SER A 213 -13.77 -10.20 1.24
N LEU A 214 -14.88 -10.86 0.98
CA LEU A 214 -15.96 -11.09 1.94
C LEU A 214 -16.10 -12.60 2.16
N ASP A 215 -15.98 -13.03 3.41
CA ASP A 215 -16.31 -14.41 3.81
C ASP A 215 -17.80 -14.45 4.20
N ALA A 216 -18.63 -14.97 3.29
CA ALA A 216 -20.06 -15.15 3.51
C ALA A 216 -20.41 -16.57 4.02
N GLY A 217 -19.41 -17.35 4.46
CA GLY A 217 -19.60 -18.70 4.99
C GLY A 217 -19.67 -19.82 3.92
N THR A 218 -19.59 -19.49 2.64
CA THR A 218 -19.57 -20.46 1.52
C THR A 218 -18.25 -20.43 0.75
N GLY A 219 -17.24 -19.69 1.23
CA GLY A 219 -15.95 -19.46 0.61
C GLY A 219 -15.60 -17.98 0.54
N LEU A 220 -14.38 -17.68 0.11
CA LEU A 220 -13.92 -16.32 -0.10
C LEU A 220 -14.43 -15.80 -1.45
N ASP A 221 -15.29 -14.78 -1.41
CA ASP A 221 -15.69 -14.01 -2.58
C ASP A 221 -14.83 -12.75 -2.68
N ASP A 222 -13.95 -12.72 -3.67
CA ASP A 222 -13.11 -11.57 -3.95
C ASP A 222 -13.80 -10.63 -4.93
N TYR A 223 -14.11 -9.44 -4.45
CA TYR A 223 -14.69 -8.36 -5.24
C TYR A 223 -13.59 -7.48 -5.81
N PHE A 224 -13.72 -7.09 -7.07
CA PHE A 224 -12.90 -6.05 -7.67
C PHE A 224 -13.59 -4.70 -7.50
N VAL A 225 -12.97 -3.79 -6.79
CA VAL A 225 -13.55 -2.49 -6.46
C VAL A 225 -12.80 -1.39 -7.19
N VAL A 226 -13.55 -0.53 -7.88
CA VAL A 226 -13.01 0.57 -8.68
C VAL A 226 -13.53 1.89 -8.15
N PHE A 227 -12.65 2.84 -7.94
CA PHE A 227 -12.97 4.18 -7.46
C PHE A 227 -12.68 5.21 -8.54
N SER A 228 -13.67 6.04 -8.87
CA SER A 228 -13.47 7.20 -9.75
C SER A 228 -12.95 8.42 -8.97
N SER A 229 -12.38 9.39 -9.68
CA SER A 229 -11.98 10.68 -9.10
C SER A 229 -13.17 11.52 -8.62
N GLU A 230 -14.37 11.23 -9.17
CA GLU A 230 -15.61 11.95 -8.86
C GLU A 230 -16.41 11.31 -7.70
N GLY A 231 -15.77 10.38 -6.96
CA GLY A 231 -16.33 9.75 -5.77
C GLY A 231 -17.34 8.63 -6.07
N GLU A 232 -17.36 8.11 -7.28
CA GLU A 232 -18.18 6.95 -7.65
C GLU A 232 -17.40 5.66 -7.37
N VAL A 233 -18.12 4.60 -7.00
CA VAL A 233 -17.56 3.28 -6.71
C VAL A 233 -18.30 2.22 -7.51
N ALA A 234 -17.58 1.37 -8.21
CA ALA A 234 -18.11 0.18 -8.87
C ALA A 234 -17.52 -1.09 -8.26
N ILE A 235 -18.34 -2.12 -8.12
CA ILE A 235 -17.95 -3.40 -7.54
C ILE A 235 -18.26 -4.50 -8.54
N TYR A 236 -17.27 -5.31 -8.85
CA TYR A 236 -17.39 -6.47 -9.74
C TYR A 236 -17.16 -7.76 -8.97
N THR A 237 -17.97 -8.77 -9.27
CA THR A 237 -17.88 -10.09 -8.64
C THR A 237 -17.28 -11.15 -9.58
N GLY A 238 -17.04 -10.77 -10.82
CA GLY A 238 -16.64 -11.68 -11.88
C GLY A 238 -15.21 -12.19 -11.77
N THR A 239 -14.88 -13.10 -12.67
CA THR A 239 -13.57 -13.74 -12.72
C THR A 239 -12.78 -13.38 -13.97
N ASP A 240 -13.45 -13.09 -15.07
CA ASP A 240 -12.81 -12.80 -16.35
C ASP A 240 -13.32 -11.50 -16.96
N PRO A 241 -12.51 -10.43 -16.96
CA PRO A 241 -12.88 -9.15 -17.54
C PRO A 241 -13.07 -9.17 -19.07
N ALA A 242 -12.62 -10.24 -19.75
CA ALA A 242 -12.85 -10.40 -21.19
C ALA A 242 -14.25 -10.97 -21.52
N SER A 243 -14.97 -11.46 -20.53
CA SER A 243 -16.27 -12.11 -20.70
C SER A 243 -17.37 -11.34 -19.97
N ALA A 244 -18.25 -10.68 -20.70
CA ALA A 244 -19.39 -9.94 -20.11
C ALA A 244 -20.36 -10.82 -19.31
N SER A 245 -20.31 -12.14 -19.48
CA SER A 245 -21.16 -13.07 -18.72
C SER A 245 -20.55 -13.51 -17.39
N THR A 246 -19.25 -13.27 -17.19
CA THR A 246 -18.50 -13.71 -16.02
C THR A 246 -17.77 -12.58 -15.29
N TRP A 247 -18.05 -11.31 -15.70
CA TRP A 247 -17.43 -10.12 -15.11
C TRP A 247 -18.43 -9.14 -14.50
#